data_8fc6a584a03a6e4051614232b3e8eb04
#
_entry.id   8fc6a584a03a6e4051614232b3e8eb04
#
_cell.length_a   1.000
_cell.length_b   1.000
_cell.length_c   1.000
_cell.angle_alpha   90.00
_cell.angle_beta   90.00
_cell.angle_gamma   90.00
#
_symmetry.space_group_name_H-M   'P 1'
#
loop_
_entity.id
_entity.type
_entity.pdbx_description
1 polymer ?
#
loop_
_entity_poly.entity_id
_entity_poly.type
_entity_poly.pdbx_seq_one_letter_code
_entity_poly.pdbx_strand_id
1 'polypeptide(L)'
;MTKNDELEQQISHLRTKVDEMTVTLVKAKEKLFEQRDMLEALTREPLPLATVIKTYMNDPGVWADHGNYFKDNAGHNEYKTGLIVRIKPESERAHESIAEGEIKAKPKRGLVTVQFADGKKGDFSMDDLLLKDRDAMDRDRYGTAVLHFEGRLVEVIFPDHLHGKLLPGDMVRLSPSTKQIVDKTEGIVAGNIGIITEIVDDESCEVAIGSGKSVAYKGRFAEVKKGDRVVLDLFNTIIIRNLGNIETSYTLNDWKEVSWDDVGGLSEAKRIMREIIEWPHQFKKFYEFYRKKPVKGALLFGPPGCGKTLLAMAIVTAVAKMYGIDAKEAMQSGFIYVKGPELLEMWLGKSEEAIRSLFTRAKAHKKKYGFPAIIFIDEAEALLRKRGSGISSDIESTTVPTFLSEMGGMEESGALVLLATNRADILDPAVVRDGRVDVKVYISRPTLESAGEIFNIHLKGVPLADGLKKEDVSVSAANKLFSDEYKYYAVFDRKDAKTPKYFLLRHIVNGALIAGTVDKATTFAIRRDSDHPDENPGGIKEQDLFDAIDVVFRQNIGLDHEEPLSEFIENEGIEAAGMDKCVNLKSALS
;
A
#
# COMPACT_ATOMS: atom_id res chain seq x y z
N MET A 1 -28.48 38.91 -76.76
CA MET A 1 -27.34 38.18 -76.25
C MET A 1 -26.41 37.83 -77.41
N THR A 2 -25.22 38.30 -77.39
CA THR A 2 -24.29 38.01 -78.48
C THR A 2 -23.71 36.60 -78.26
N LYS A 3 -23.30 35.92 -79.32
CA LYS A 3 -22.68 34.59 -79.29
C LYS A 3 -21.48 34.54 -78.37
N ASN A 4 -20.93 35.68 -78.05
CA ASN A 4 -19.82 35.86 -77.09
C ASN A 4 -20.27 35.74 -75.60
N ASP A 5 -21.46 36.26 -75.27
CA ASP A 5 -22.00 36.18 -73.88
C ASP A 5 -22.36 34.74 -73.54
N GLU A 6 -22.83 33.92 -74.48
CA GLU A 6 -23.06 32.48 -74.22
C GLU A 6 -21.76 31.69 -74.05
N LEU A 7 -20.69 32.07 -74.79
CA LEU A 7 -19.39 31.44 -74.64
C LEU A 7 -18.78 31.77 -73.26
N GLU A 8 -18.88 33.01 -72.80
CA GLU A 8 -18.34 33.44 -71.45
C GLU A 8 -19.12 32.74 -70.35
N GLN A 9 -20.44 32.57 -70.47
CA GLN A 9 -21.20 31.80 -69.46
C GLN A 9 -20.79 30.32 -69.49
N GLN A 10 -20.53 29.71 -70.61
CA GLN A 10 -20.07 28.33 -70.70
C GLN A 10 -18.67 28.19 -70.13
N ILE A 11 -17.75 29.12 -70.36
CA ILE A 11 -16.40 29.14 -69.78
C ILE A 11 -16.47 29.30 -68.25
N SER A 12 -17.33 30.19 -67.74
CA SER A 12 -17.53 30.38 -66.31
C SER A 12 -18.08 29.10 -65.64
N HIS A 13 -19.07 28.46 -66.25
CA HIS A 13 -19.64 27.21 -65.77
C HIS A 13 -18.58 26.06 -65.77
N LEU A 14 -17.78 25.94 -66.79
CA LEU A 14 -16.73 24.95 -66.89
C LEU A 14 -15.62 25.19 -65.85
N ARG A 15 -15.24 26.46 -65.58
CA ARG A 15 -14.31 26.80 -64.51
C ARG A 15 -14.81 26.38 -63.15
N THR A 16 -16.07 26.70 -62.78
CA THR A 16 -16.68 26.27 -61.53
C THR A 16 -16.67 24.75 -61.39
N LYS A 17 -16.97 24.04 -62.48
CA LYS A 17 -16.98 22.57 -62.49
C LYS A 17 -15.57 21.97 -62.34
N VAL A 18 -14.56 22.60 -62.91
CA VAL A 18 -13.13 22.22 -62.72
C VAL A 18 -12.71 22.47 -61.27
N ASP A 19 -13.09 23.60 -60.68
CA ASP A 19 -12.78 23.89 -59.27
C ASP A 19 -13.46 22.89 -58.32
N GLU A 20 -14.73 22.55 -58.54
CA GLU A 20 -15.46 21.50 -57.78
C GLU A 20 -14.80 20.11 -57.92
N MET A 21 -14.39 19.76 -59.13
CA MET A 21 -13.68 18.50 -59.38
C MET A 21 -12.30 18.50 -58.70
N THR A 22 -11.60 19.62 -58.68
CA THR A 22 -10.28 19.77 -58.06
C THR A 22 -10.41 19.57 -56.56
N VAL A 23 -11.39 20.21 -55.90
CA VAL A 23 -11.69 20.03 -54.47
C VAL A 23 -12.03 18.59 -54.16
N THR A 24 -12.83 17.94 -55.02
CA THR A 24 -13.22 16.53 -54.84
C THR A 24 -12.00 15.60 -54.98
N LEU A 25 -11.10 15.90 -55.90
CA LEU A 25 -9.88 15.13 -56.13
C LEU A 25 -8.89 15.26 -54.97
N VAL A 26 -8.77 16.45 -54.38
CA VAL A 26 -7.96 16.67 -53.17
C VAL A 26 -8.51 15.86 -51.99
N LYS A 27 -9.81 15.93 -51.73
CA LYS A 27 -10.46 15.13 -50.68
C LYS A 27 -10.32 13.62 -50.89
N ALA A 28 -10.44 13.16 -52.14
CA ALA A 28 -10.25 11.74 -52.49
C ALA A 28 -8.80 11.31 -52.28
N LYS A 29 -7.84 12.18 -52.57
CA LYS A 29 -6.41 11.94 -52.36
C LYS A 29 -6.07 11.87 -50.86
N GLU A 30 -6.59 12.79 -50.06
CA GLU A 30 -6.45 12.75 -48.61
C GLU A 30 -7.00 11.42 -48.02
N LYS A 31 -8.19 11.02 -48.44
CA LYS A 31 -8.80 9.79 -47.98
C LYS A 31 -8.02 8.52 -48.41
N LEU A 32 -7.42 8.56 -49.59
CA LEU A 32 -6.51 7.49 -50.06
C LEU A 32 -5.22 7.41 -49.24
N PHE A 33 -4.67 8.56 -48.84
CA PHE A 33 -3.51 8.59 -47.93
C PHE A 33 -3.85 8.02 -46.55
N GLU A 34 -4.99 8.43 -45.97
CA GLU A 34 -5.46 7.88 -44.69
C GLU A 34 -5.68 6.36 -44.78
N GLN A 35 -6.31 5.86 -45.85
CA GLN A 35 -6.50 4.42 -46.04
C GLN A 35 -5.20 3.66 -46.26
N ARG A 36 -4.24 4.24 -46.97
CA ARG A 36 -2.91 3.65 -47.15
C ARG A 36 -2.16 3.56 -45.83
N ASP A 37 -2.16 4.63 -45.03
CA ASP A 37 -1.49 4.67 -43.74
C ASP A 37 -2.13 3.68 -42.74
N MET A 38 -3.46 3.52 -42.81
CA MET A 38 -4.20 2.51 -42.05
C MET A 38 -3.87 1.08 -42.46
N LEU A 39 -3.73 0.82 -43.77
CA LEU A 39 -3.32 -0.48 -44.32
C LEU A 39 -1.86 -0.81 -43.97
N GLU A 40 -0.97 0.18 -44.04
CA GLU A 40 0.43 0.04 -43.59
C GLU A 40 0.51 -0.24 -42.11
N ALA A 41 -0.34 0.38 -41.27
CA ALA A 41 -0.41 0.12 -39.84
C ALA A 41 -0.90 -1.30 -39.52
N LEU A 42 -1.85 -1.83 -40.32
CA LEU A 42 -2.40 -3.17 -40.15
C LEU A 42 -1.47 -4.29 -40.64
N THR A 43 -0.57 -3.98 -41.59
CA THR A 43 0.37 -4.96 -42.18
C THR A 43 1.78 -4.89 -41.58
N ARG A 44 2.06 -3.95 -40.65
CA ARG A 44 3.34 -3.89 -39.97
C ARG A 44 3.49 -5.07 -39.01
N GLU A 45 4.61 -5.74 -39.08
CA GLU A 45 5.03 -6.67 -38.03
C GLU A 45 5.07 -5.94 -36.67
N PRO A 46 4.67 -6.61 -35.59
CA PRO A 46 4.73 -5.99 -34.27
C PRO A 46 6.14 -5.48 -33.99
N LEU A 47 6.27 -4.18 -33.67
CA LEU A 47 7.55 -3.57 -33.41
C LEU A 47 8.16 -4.17 -32.13
N PRO A 48 9.46 -4.55 -32.16
CA PRO A 48 10.15 -5.05 -30.98
C PRO A 48 10.10 -4.03 -29.83
N LEU A 49 9.94 -4.52 -28.60
CA LEU A 49 9.91 -3.72 -27.38
C LEU A 49 11.26 -3.76 -26.68
N ALA A 50 11.65 -2.64 -26.09
CA ALA A 50 12.86 -2.54 -25.26
C ALA A 50 12.61 -1.60 -24.08
N THR A 51 13.38 -1.77 -23.00
CA THR A 51 13.33 -0.90 -21.81
C THR A 51 14.47 0.10 -21.84
N VAL A 52 14.17 1.37 -21.60
CA VAL A 52 15.16 2.45 -21.49
C VAL A 52 15.88 2.33 -20.15
N ILE A 53 17.19 2.17 -20.18
CA ILE A 53 18.04 2.14 -18.98
C ILE A 53 18.56 3.52 -18.64
N LYS A 54 19.10 4.23 -19.61
CA LYS A 54 19.69 5.55 -19.45
C LYS A 54 19.51 6.36 -20.74
N THR A 55 19.26 7.65 -20.60
CA THR A 55 19.23 8.58 -21.73
C THR A 55 20.36 9.55 -21.58
N TYR A 56 21.06 9.81 -22.68
CA TYR A 56 22.04 10.87 -22.78
C TYR A 56 21.42 11.96 -23.65
N MET A 57 21.19 13.12 -23.06
CA MET A 57 20.97 14.32 -23.83
C MET A 57 22.34 14.86 -24.21
N ASN A 58 22.65 14.95 -25.49
CA ASN A 58 23.80 15.69 -25.91
C ASN A 58 23.54 17.14 -25.51
N ASP A 59 24.37 17.66 -24.61
CA ASP A 59 24.38 19.08 -24.30
C ASP A 59 24.63 19.81 -25.64
N PRO A 60 23.81 20.81 -26.05
CA PRO A 60 24.02 21.54 -27.31
C PRO A 60 25.28 22.39 -27.24
N GLY A 61 26.42 21.77 -27.04
CA GLY A 61 27.68 22.45 -26.76
C GLY A 61 28.87 21.54 -26.58
N VAL A 62 28.97 20.38 -27.22
CA VAL A 62 30.25 19.65 -27.24
C VAL A 62 31.22 20.42 -28.15
N TRP A 63 31.97 21.28 -27.50
CA TRP A 63 33.06 22.01 -28.07
C TRP A 63 34.33 21.18 -27.95
N ALA A 64 34.89 20.74 -29.06
CA ALA A 64 36.10 19.94 -29.07
C ALA A 64 37.34 20.84 -29.16
N ASP A 65 38.39 20.47 -28.44
CA ASP A 65 39.68 21.08 -28.57
C ASP A 65 40.30 20.71 -29.96
N HIS A 66 40.81 21.68 -30.67
CA HIS A 66 41.22 21.55 -32.08
C HIS A 66 42.38 20.58 -32.34
N GLY A 67 43.02 20.03 -31.33
CA GLY A 67 44.25 19.23 -31.42
C GLY A 67 44.25 18.07 -32.43
N ASN A 68 43.08 17.55 -32.83
CA ASN A 68 42.98 16.43 -33.78
C ASN A 68 42.13 16.70 -35.03
N TYR A 69 41.41 17.82 -35.12
CA TYR A 69 40.44 18.06 -36.20
C TYR A 69 41.02 18.75 -37.46
N PHE A 70 42.21 19.30 -37.37
CA PHE A 70 42.81 20.05 -38.44
C PHE A 70 44.03 19.38 -39.09
N LYS A 71 44.24 18.10 -38.81
CA LYS A 71 45.30 17.35 -39.46
C LYS A 71 44.74 16.66 -40.70
N ASP A 72 45.30 17.01 -41.87
CA ASP A 72 45.10 16.20 -43.06
C ASP A 72 45.75 14.82 -42.91
N ASN A 73 45.53 13.92 -43.86
CA ASN A 73 46.12 12.58 -43.87
C ASN A 73 47.66 12.57 -43.86
N ALA A 74 48.31 13.75 -44.02
CA ALA A 74 49.72 13.94 -43.94
C ALA A 74 50.19 14.69 -42.66
N GLY A 75 49.24 14.97 -41.72
CA GLY A 75 49.57 15.64 -40.46
C GLY A 75 49.61 17.15 -40.48
N HIS A 76 49.19 17.79 -41.58
CA HIS A 76 49.16 19.26 -41.72
C HIS A 76 47.80 19.82 -41.28
N ASN A 77 47.79 20.99 -40.63
CA ASN A 77 46.60 21.68 -40.21
C ASN A 77 45.83 22.26 -41.42
N GLU A 78 44.63 21.69 -41.71
CA GLU A 78 43.77 22.18 -42.79
C GLU A 78 42.68 23.09 -42.23
N TYR A 79 42.67 24.36 -42.57
CA TYR A 79 41.72 25.36 -42.11
C TYR A 79 40.59 25.54 -43.12
N LYS A 80 39.37 25.28 -42.74
CA LYS A 80 38.19 25.50 -43.59
C LYS A 80 37.44 26.74 -43.13
N THR A 81 37.05 27.60 -44.06
CA THR A 81 36.13 28.72 -43.83
C THR A 81 34.71 28.14 -43.63
N GLY A 82 33.92 28.78 -42.81
CA GLY A 82 32.57 28.34 -42.53
C GLY A 82 32.43 27.47 -41.27
N LEU A 83 33.50 27.18 -40.54
CA LEU A 83 33.47 26.48 -39.27
C LEU A 83 32.94 27.39 -38.15
N ILE A 84 32.09 26.88 -37.32
CA ILE A 84 31.58 27.59 -36.13
C ILE A 84 32.52 27.33 -34.96
N VAL A 85 32.92 28.42 -34.30
CA VAL A 85 33.90 28.41 -33.20
C VAL A 85 33.40 29.24 -32.02
N ARG A 86 33.95 28.98 -30.85
CA ARG A 86 33.76 29.76 -29.63
C ARG A 86 35.10 30.00 -28.95
N ILE A 87 35.25 31.14 -28.26
CA ILE A 87 36.45 31.42 -27.49
C ILE A 87 36.47 30.51 -26.24
N LYS A 88 37.63 29.89 -25.96
CA LYS A 88 37.81 29.08 -24.76
C LYS A 88 37.57 29.93 -23.50
N PRO A 89 36.88 29.42 -22.47
CA PRO A 89 36.65 30.17 -21.22
C PRO A 89 37.94 30.54 -20.49
N GLU A 90 39.02 29.80 -20.72
CA GLU A 90 40.34 29.98 -20.11
C GLU A 90 41.22 30.95 -20.88
N SER A 91 40.80 31.41 -22.08
CA SER A 91 41.54 32.36 -22.87
C SER A 91 41.50 33.75 -22.25
N GLU A 92 42.62 34.47 -22.25
CA GLU A 92 42.72 35.87 -21.80
C GLU A 92 41.73 36.80 -22.50
N ARG A 93 41.21 36.40 -23.66
CA ARG A 93 40.25 37.15 -24.48
C ARG A 93 38.79 36.66 -24.33
N ALA A 94 38.51 35.77 -23.37
CA ALA A 94 37.14 35.25 -23.13
C ALA A 94 36.13 36.34 -22.79
N HIS A 95 36.58 37.46 -22.27
CA HIS A 95 35.75 38.64 -21.96
C HIS A 95 35.26 39.39 -23.20
N GLU A 96 35.86 39.17 -24.39
CA GLU A 96 35.50 39.90 -25.61
C GLU A 96 34.20 39.40 -26.24
N SER A 97 33.91 38.10 -26.16
CA SER A 97 32.61 37.53 -26.57
C SER A 97 32.48 36.08 -26.13
N ILE A 98 31.32 35.73 -25.54
CA ILE A 98 30.92 34.35 -25.24
C ILE A 98 30.11 33.74 -26.41
N ALA A 99 29.80 34.54 -27.44
CA ALA A 99 28.97 34.15 -28.56
C ALA A 99 29.70 33.23 -29.55
N GLU A 100 28.93 32.41 -30.25
CA GLU A 100 29.41 31.62 -31.38
C GLU A 100 29.80 32.52 -32.53
N GLY A 101 30.90 32.20 -33.21
CA GLY A 101 31.37 32.91 -34.38
C GLY A 101 31.74 31.95 -35.52
N GLU A 102 31.80 32.45 -36.70
CA GLU A 102 32.14 31.70 -37.92
C GLU A 102 33.51 32.12 -38.48
N ILE A 103 34.35 31.15 -38.82
CA ILE A 103 35.62 31.41 -39.48
C ILE A 103 35.39 31.92 -40.90
N LYS A 104 35.74 33.16 -41.16
CA LYS A 104 35.51 33.81 -42.47
C LYS A 104 36.75 33.87 -43.40
N ALA A 105 37.95 33.72 -42.88
CA ALA A 105 39.14 33.76 -43.67
C ALA A 105 40.17 32.72 -43.25
N LYS A 106 41.03 32.30 -44.20
CA LYS A 106 42.19 31.43 -43.92
C LYS A 106 43.18 32.15 -43.04
N PRO A 107 43.83 31.42 -42.11
CA PRO A 107 44.75 32.07 -41.17
C PRO A 107 45.91 32.76 -41.85
N LYS A 108 46.24 33.96 -41.36
CA LYS A 108 47.44 34.65 -41.65
C LYS A 108 48.29 34.73 -40.39
N ARG A 109 49.55 34.24 -40.46
CA ARG A 109 50.48 34.23 -39.31
C ARG A 109 49.98 33.50 -38.06
N GLY A 110 49.20 32.39 -38.22
CA GLY A 110 48.72 31.61 -37.12
C GLY A 110 47.41 32.12 -36.42
N LEU A 111 46.87 33.24 -36.96
CA LEU A 111 45.62 33.81 -36.48
C LEU A 111 44.47 33.55 -37.45
N VAL A 112 43.25 33.27 -36.91
CA VAL A 112 42.05 33.04 -37.69
C VAL A 112 41.06 34.16 -37.42
N THR A 113 40.50 34.73 -38.50
CA THR A 113 39.51 35.79 -38.40
C THR A 113 38.14 35.15 -38.15
N VAL A 114 37.56 35.42 -36.99
CA VAL A 114 36.21 34.96 -36.57
C VAL A 114 35.24 36.13 -36.67
N GLN A 115 34.06 35.90 -37.26
CA GLN A 115 32.95 36.85 -37.28
C GLN A 115 31.86 36.34 -36.35
N PHE A 116 31.52 37.12 -35.32
CA PHE A 116 30.47 36.83 -34.36
C PHE A 116 29.09 37.26 -34.86
N ALA A 117 28.03 36.76 -34.22
CA ALA A 117 26.64 37.06 -34.56
C ALA A 117 26.27 38.55 -34.43
N ASP A 118 27.00 39.33 -33.60
CA ASP A 118 26.85 40.76 -33.42
C ASP A 118 27.55 41.59 -34.55
N GLY A 119 28.11 40.90 -35.54
CA GLY A 119 28.80 41.51 -36.67
C GLY A 119 30.25 41.88 -36.42
N LYS A 120 30.75 41.76 -35.20
CA LYS A 120 32.16 42.04 -34.88
C LYS A 120 33.05 40.96 -35.47
N LYS A 121 34.26 41.38 -35.84
CA LYS A 121 35.34 40.52 -36.36
C LYS A 121 36.53 40.64 -35.44
N GLY A 122 37.16 39.54 -35.12
CA GLY A 122 38.43 39.51 -34.39
C GLY A 122 39.33 38.39 -34.90
N ASP A 123 40.66 38.61 -34.76
CA ASP A 123 41.64 37.59 -35.08
C ASP A 123 42.09 36.88 -33.82
N PHE A 124 41.90 35.56 -33.78
CA PHE A 124 42.17 34.70 -32.63
C PHE A 124 43.18 33.62 -32.96
N SER A 125 44.03 33.27 -32.01
CA SER A 125 44.79 32.03 -32.11
C SER A 125 43.90 30.83 -32.16
N MET A 126 44.31 29.83 -32.92
CA MET A 126 43.56 28.56 -32.92
C MET A 126 43.53 27.91 -31.55
N ASP A 127 44.57 28.13 -30.74
CA ASP A 127 44.63 27.58 -29.38
C ASP A 127 43.59 28.19 -28.43
N ASP A 128 43.07 29.38 -28.75
CA ASP A 128 42.04 30.08 -27.99
C ASP A 128 40.59 29.71 -28.39
N LEU A 129 40.42 28.85 -29.42
CA LEU A 129 39.14 28.54 -29.99
C LEU A 129 38.74 27.08 -29.71
N LEU A 130 37.44 26.87 -29.42
CA LEU A 130 36.77 25.58 -29.46
C LEU A 130 36.00 25.48 -30.77
N LEU A 131 36.06 24.34 -31.40
CA LEU A 131 35.33 24.06 -32.64
C LEU A 131 34.03 23.36 -32.30
N LYS A 132 32.97 23.78 -33.00
CA LYS A 132 31.72 23.03 -33.00
C LYS A 132 31.87 21.83 -33.94
N ASP A 133 31.87 20.63 -33.38
CA ASP A 133 32.03 19.39 -34.14
C ASP A 133 30.88 19.23 -35.14
N ARG A 134 31.16 19.13 -36.44
CA ARG A 134 30.12 18.93 -37.47
C ARG A 134 29.48 17.55 -37.41
N ASP A 135 30.23 16.53 -37.03
CA ASP A 135 29.68 15.19 -36.84
C ASP A 135 28.85 15.13 -35.56
N ALA A 136 29.14 15.98 -34.57
CA ALA A 136 28.28 16.24 -33.43
C ALA A 136 27.00 17.01 -33.83
N MET A 137 27.05 17.92 -34.82
CA MET A 137 25.84 18.62 -35.31
C MET A 137 24.81 17.72 -35.95
N ASP A 138 25.21 16.62 -36.60
CA ASP A 138 24.25 15.61 -37.07
C ASP A 138 23.82 14.67 -35.93
N ARG A 139 24.65 14.51 -34.89
CA ARG A 139 24.27 13.82 -33.64
C ARG A 139 23.42 14.68 -32.71
N ASP A 140 23.55 16.01 -32.74
CA ASP A 140 22.76 16.97 -31.94
C ASP A 140 21.26 16.95 -32.23
N ARG A 141 20.83 16.37 -33.36
CA ARG A 141 19.42 16.16 -33.71
C ARG A 141 18.83 14.90 -33.07
N TYR A 142 19.67 13.99 -32.58
CA TYR A 142 19.25 12.71 -32.05
C TYR A 142 19.86 12.51 -30.67
N GLY A 143 19.02 12.30 -29.66
CA GLY A 143 19.47 11.80 -28.36
C GLY A 143 19.93 10.35 -28.45
N THR A 144 20.80 9.91 -27.55
CA THR A 144 21.16 8.50 -27.40
C THR A 144 20.57 7.91 -26.14
N ALA A 145 20.15 6.66 -26.21
CA ALA A 145 19.63 5.92 -25.07
C ALA A 145 20.25 4.54 -24.99
N VAL A 146 20.59 4.11 -23.80
CA VAL A 146 20.98 2.72 -23.54
C VAL A 146 19.71 1.95 -23.23
N LEU A 147 19.44 0.91 -24.01
CA LEU A 147 18.28 0.05 -23.91
C LEU A 147 18.68 -1.35 -23.48
N HIS A 148 17.81 -1.98 -22.73
CA HIS A 148 17.85 -3.42 -22.56
C HIS A 148 16.94 -4.09 -23.61
N PHE A 149 17.56 -4.81 -24.54
CA PHE A 149 16.89 -5.45 -25.66
C PHE A 149 17.43 -6.88 -25.87
N GLU A 150 16.56 -7.87 -25.89
CA GLU A 150 16.90 -9.31 -26.09
C GLU A 150 18.06 -9.81 -25.18
N GLY A 151 18.06 -9.38 -23.91
CA GLY A 151 19.10 -9.79 -22.94
C GLY A 151 20.44 -9.05 -23.09
N ARG A 152 20.51 -7.98 -23.85
CA ARG A 152 21.73 -7.18 -24.08
C ARG A 152 21.46 -5.71 -23.87
N LEU A 153 22.50 -5.00 -23.45
CA LEU A 153 22.49 -3.52 -23.45
C LEU A 153 22.90 -3.05 -24.83
N VAL A 154 22.08 -2.19 -25.44
CA VAL A 154 22.29 -1.63 -26.77
C VAL A 154 22.14 -0.13 -26.68
N GLU A 155 23.11 0.60 -27.21
CA GLU A 155 23.00 2.04 -27.37
C GLU A 155 22.33 2.34 -28.71
N VAL A 156 21.28 3.16 -28.68
CA VAL A 156 20.48 3.52 -29.86
C VAL A 156 20.21 5.01 -29.90
N ILE A 157 19.95 5.50 -31.09
CA ILE A 157 19.58 6.89 -31.34
C ILE A 157 18.05 7.01 -31.28
N PHE A 158 17.55 8.13 -30.73
CA PHE A 158 16.13 8.45 -30.75
C PHE A 158 15.84 9.85 -31.30
N PRO A 159 14.68 10.06 -31.97
CA PRO A 159 14.35 11.29 -32.67
C PRO A 159 13.99 12.45 -31.73
N ASP A 160 14.10 13.68 -32.22
CA ASP A 160 13.89 14.93 -31.48
C ASP A 160 12.54 15.02 -30.74
N HIS A 161 11.46 14.47 -31.30
CA HIS A 161 10.14 14.53 -30.68
C HIS A 161 10.04 13.76 -29.35
N LEU A 162 11.01 12.89 -29.05
CA LEU A 162 11.14 12.13 -27.80
C LEU A 162 12.13 12.76 -26.82
N HIS A 163 12.82 13.86 -27.20
CA HIS A 163 13.71 14.58 -26.30
C HIS A 163 12.97 15.05 -25.04
N GLY A 164 13.55 14.79 -23.88
CA GLY A 164 12.97 15.12 -22.58
C GLY A 164 11.71 14.31 -22.20
N LYS A 165 11.21 13.42 -23.08
CA LYS A 165 10.03 12.59 -22.82
C LYS A 165 10.38 11.15 -22.44
N LEU A 166 11.58 10.69 -22.78
CA LEU A 166 12.06 9.36 -22.41
C LEU A 166 12.74 9.41 -21.05
N LEU A 167 12.28 8.56 -20.17
CA LEU A 167 12.82 8.39 -18.82
C LEU A 167 13.34 6.96 -18.65
N PRO A 168 14.35 6.74 -17.81
CA PRO A 168 14.76 5.40 -17.42
C PRO A 168 13.57 4.60 -16.87
N GLY A 169 13.42 3.36 -17.34
CA GLY A 169 12.27 2.50 -17.02
C GLY A 169 11.11 2.58 -18.02
N ASP A 170 11.14 3.48 -18.99
CA ASP A 170 10.14 3.52 -20.05
C ASP A 170 10.32 2.36 -21.03
N MET A 171 9.22 1.82 -21.52
CA MET A 171 9.23 0.87 -22.64
C MET A 171 9.07 1.61 -23.96
N VAL A 172 9.89 1.23 -24.92
CA VAL A 172 9.95 1.84 -26.25
C VAL A 172 9.80 0.80 -27.35
N ARG A 173 9.30 1.23 -28.50
CA ARG A 173 9.21 0.44 -29.73
C ARG A 173 10.41 0.74 -30.59
N LEU A 174 11.05 -0.31 -31.09
CA LEU A 174 12.20 -0.19 -31.97
C LEU A 174 11.83 -0.48 -33.41
N SER A 175 12.47 0.21 -34.34
CA SER A 175 12.42 -0.14 -35.75
C SER A 175 13.04 -1.53 -35.99
N PRO A 176 12.39 -2.45 -36.69
CA PRO A 176 12.93 -3.80 -36.94
C PRO A 176 14.27 -3.78 -37.70
N SER A 177 14.42 -2.84 -38.64
CA SER A 177 15.57 -2.75 -39.53
C SER A 177 16.74 -1.95 -38.93
N THR A 178 16.46 -0.78 -38.34
CA THR A 178 17.50 0.13 -37.86
C THR A 178 17.74 0.03 -36.34
N LYS A 179 16.87 -0.65 -35.60
CA LYS A 179 16.87 -0.73 -34.12
C LYS A 179 16.79 0.64 -33.44
N GLN A 180 16.41 1.70 -34.15
CA GLN A 180 16.17 3.02 -33.57
C GLN A 180 14.85 3.07 -32.83
N ILE A 181 14.74 3.93 -31.81
CA ILE A 181 13.49 4.15 -31.10
C ILE A 181 12.51 4.88 -32.04
N VAL A 182 11.34 4.28 -32.23
CA VAL A 182 10.25 4.87 -33.03
C VAL A 182 9.33 5.67 -32.16
N ASP A 183 8.94 5.10 -31.02
CA ASP A 183 7.93 5.70 -30.13
C ASP A 183 8.04 5.10 -28.70
N LYS A 184 7.47 5.82 -27.74
CA LYS A 184 7.27 5.37 -26.36
C LYS A 184 5.95 4.60 -26.24
N THR A 185 5.98 3.48 -25.53
CA THR A 185 4.78 2.66 -25.27
C THR A 185 4.15 3.05 -23.94
N GLU A 186 2.87 3.39 -23.95
CA GLU A 186 2.12 3.64 -22.71
C GLU A 186 1.53 2.34 -22.15
N GLY A 187 1.63 2.16 -20.84
CA GLY A 187 0.76 1.26 -20.07
C GLY A 187 1.16 -0.21 -19.93
N ILE A 188 2.25 -0.70 -20.50
CA ILE A 188 2.70 -2.09 -20.25
C ILE A 188 3.69 -2.09 -19.08
N VAL A 189 3.23 -2.53 -17.91
CA VAL A 189 4.09 -2.78 -16.74
C VAL A 189 4.14 -4.29 -16.54
N ALA A 190 5.05 -4.96 -17.25
CA ALA A 190 5.36 -6.37 -17.00
C ALA A 190 6.75 -6.42 -16.38
N GLY A 191 6.89 -7.12 -15.24
CA GLY A 191 8.18 -7.22 -14.57
C GLY A 191 8.12 -8.06 -13.31
N ASN A 192 9.28 -8.28 -12.72
CA ASN A 192 9.43 -9.04 -11.49
C ASN A 192 9.32 -8.13 -10.26
N ILE A 193 8.70 -8.62 -9.20
CA ILE A 193 8.66 -7.90 -7.92
C ILE A 193 9.89 -8.29 -7.10
N GLY A 194 10.62 -7.28 -6.62
CA GLY A 194 11.75 -7.46 -5.71
C GLY A 194 11.68 -6.53 -4.51
N ILE A 195 12.57 -6.75 -3.56
CA ILE A 195 12.71 -5.93 -2.34
C ILE A 195 14.14 -5.41 -2.31
N ILE A 196 14.30 -4.09 -2.09
CA ILE A 196 15.62 -3.48 -1.98
C ILE A 196 16.29 -3.94 -0.69
N THR A 197 17.42 -4.63 -0.81
CA THR A 197 18.20 -5.14 0.33
C THR A 197 19.28 -4.16 0.75
N GLU A 198 19.88 -3.44 -0.20
CA GLU A 198 20.94 -2.48 0.06
C GLU A 198 20.99 -1.40 -1.01
N ILE A 199 21.34 -0.16 -0.62
CA ILE A 199 21.65 0.92 -1.56
C ILE A 199 23.14 0.85 -1.83
N VAL A 200 23.53 0.55 -3.08
CA VAL A 200 24.93 0.38 -3.50
C VAL A 200 25.58 1.75 -3.72
N ASP A 201 24.91 2.60 -4.49
CA ASP A 201 25.36 3.96 -4.80
C ASP A 201 24.15 4.87 -5.14
N ASP A 202 24.41 6.07 -5.66
CA ASP A 202 23.36 7.04 -6.04
C ASP A 202 22.48 6.54 -7.19
N GLU A 203 23.01 5.71 -8.08
CA GLU A 203 22.30 5.23 -9.28
C GLU A 203 21.80 3.78 -9.16
N SER A 204 22.32 2.98 -8.21
CA SER A 204 22.04 1.53 -8.14
C SER A 204 21.70 1.04 -6.75
N CYS A 205 20.97 -0.09 -6.69
CA CYS A 205 20.62 -0.78 -5.46
C CYS A 205 20.63 -2.30 -5.67
N GLU A 206 20.89 -3.05 -4.61
CA GLU A 206 20.73 -4.50 -4.58
C GLU A 206 19.27 -4.85 -4.29
N VAL A 207 18.68 -5.71 -5.11
CA VAL A 207 17.28 -6.13 -5.01
C VAL A 207 17.20 -7.65 -4.89
N ALA A 208 16.51 -8.13 -3.87
CA ALA A 208 16.20 -9.54 -3.71
C ALA A 208 14.95 -9.89 -4.53
N ILE A 209 15.05 -10.95 -5.36
CA ILE A 209 13.97 -11.43 -6.23
C ILE A 209 13.86 -12.94 -6.03
N GLY A 210 12.78 -13.39 -5.38
CA GLY A 210 12.67 -14.81 -4.98
C GLY A 210 13.84 -15.23 -4.09
N SER A 211 14.57 -16.27 -4.50
CA SER A 211 15.77 -16.76 -3.79
C SER A 211 17.09 -16.12 -4.25
N GLY A 212 17.06 -15.24 -5.27
CA GLY A 212 18.23 -14.59 -5.85
C GLY A 212 18.34 -13.13 -5.48
N LYS A 213 19.53 -12.54 -5.74
CA LYS A 213 19.79 -11.11 -5.64
C LYS A 213 20.31 -10.58 -6.97
N SER A 214 19.93 -9.37 -7.32
CA SER A 214 20.37 -8.66 -8.51
C SER A 214 20.69 -7.21 -8.18
N VAL A 215 21.63 -6.60 -8.89
CA VAL A 215 21.86 -5.16 -8.83
C VAL A 215 21.02 -4.51 -9.91
N ALA A 216 20.20 -3.54 -9.54
CA ALA A 216 19.31 -2.83 -10.43
C ALA A 216 19.57 -1.32 -10.39
N TYR A 217 19.41 -0.67 -11.54
CA TYR A 217 19.41 0.79 -11.64
C TYR A 217 18.15 1.37 -11.01
N LYS A 218 18.29 2.42 -10.21
CA LYS A 218 17.18 3.16 -9.60
C LYS A 218 16.36 3.94 -10.63
N GLY A 219 16.99 4.35 -11.75
CA GLY A 219 16.34 5.10 -12.81
C GLY A 219 15.76 6.42 -12.29
N ARG A 220 14.45 6.62 -12.49
CA ARG A 220 13.70 7.80 -12.01
C ARG A 220 13.36 7.78 -10.52
N PHE A 221 13.67 6.71 -9.81
CA PHE A 221 13.31 6.52 -8.40
C PHE A 221 14.53 6.73 -7.49
N ALA A 222 15.13 7.92 -7.53
CA ALA A 222 16.33 8.25 -6.75
C ALA A 222 16.13 8.11 -5.23
N GLU A 223 14.88 8.28 -4.73
CA GLU A 223 14.54 8.27 -3.30
C GLU A 223 14.13 6.89 -2.76
N VAL A 224 14.40 5.81 -3.48
CA VAL A 224 14.12 4.46 -2.97
C VAL A 224 14.95 4.16 -1.72
N LYS A 225 14.34 3.41 -0.79
CA LYS A 225 14.94 3.06 0.50
C LYS A 225 15.08 1.55 0.64
N LYS A 226 15.99 1.14 1.51
CA LYS A 226 16.08 -0.26 1.93
C LYS A 226 14.73 -0.74 2.48
N GLY A 227 14.25 -1.89 2.00
CA GLY A 227 12.96 -2.45 2.34
C GLY A 227 11.82 -2.10 1.38
N ASP A 228 12.02 -1.17 0.45
CA ASP A 228 11.00 -0.85 -0.56
C ASP A 228 10.78 -2.02 -1.50
N ARG A 229 9.51 -2.27 -1.79
CA ARG A 229 9.10 -3.18 -2.88
C ARG A 229 9.14 -2.42 -4.19
N VAL A 230 9.77 -3.03 -5.15
CA VAL A 230 9.91 -2.44 -6.48
C VAL A 230 9.51 -3.44 -7.55
N VAL A 231 8.95 -2.92 -8.64
CA VAL A 231 8.77 -3.69 -9.87
C VAL A 231 9.97 -3.41 -10.74
N LEU A 232 10.66 -4.45 -11.12
CA LEU A 232 11.80 -4.42 -12.02
C LEU A 232 11.34 -4.78 -13.43
N ASP A 233 12.13 -4.41 -14.43
CA ASP A 233 11.93 -4.92 -15.78
C ASP A 233 12.08 -6.46 -15.83
N LEU A 234 11.72 -7.08 -16.94
CA LEU A 234 11.78 -8.55 -17.11
C LEU A 234 13.17 -9.15 -16.89
N PHE A 235 14.21 -8.34 -17.00
CA PHE A 235 15.62 -8.75 -16.86
C PHE A 235 16.24 -8.34 -15.51
N ASN A 236 15.45 -7.72 -14.63
CA ASN A 236 15.86 -7.27 -13.30
C ASN A 236 16.98 -6.21 -13.32
N THR A 237 17.03 -5.39 -14.36
CA THR A 237 18.10 -4.40 -14.56
C THR A 237 17.74 -3.01 -14.10
N ILE A 238 16.46 -2.64 -14.10
CA ILE A 238 16.01 -1.29 -13.72
C ILE A 238 14.67 -1.33 -12.97
N ILE A 239 14.50 -0.39 -12.03
CA ILE A 239 13.23 -0.17 -11.33
C ILE A 239 12.26 0.56 -12.26
N ILE A 240 11.14 -0.09 -12.58
CA ILE A 240 10.05 0.47 -13.39
C ILE A 240 9.04 1.19 -12.49
N ARG A 241 8.80 0.67 -11.29
CA ARG A 241 7.83 1.21 -10.33
C ARG A 241 8.26 0.97 -8.90
N ASN A 242 8.13 1.98 -8.05
CA ASN A 242 8.25 1.82 -6.60
C ASN A 242 6.86 1.56 -6.01
N LEU A 243 6.70 0.44 -5.32
CA LEU A 243 5.48 0.04 -4.62
C LEU A 243 5.47 0.50 -3.15
N GLY A 244 6.57 1.14 -2.72
CA GLY A 244 6.77 1.56 -1.33
C GLY A 244 7.23 0.44 -0.40
N ASN A 245 7.45 0.81 0.85
CA ASN A 245 7.93 -0.12 1.87
C ASN A 245 6.78 -0.96 2.42
N ILE A 246 7.02 -2.26 2.63
CA ILE A 246 6.08 -3.16 3.32
C ILE A 246 5.84 -2.70 4.77
N GLU A 247 6.80 -1.98 5.36
CA GLU A 247 6.68 -1.50 6.74
C GLU A 247 5.42 -0.64 6.97
N THR A 248 4.82 -0.06 5.93
CA THR A 248 3.56 0.70 6.04
C THR A 248 2.31 -0.17 6.05
N SER A 249 2.38 -1.46 5.67
CA SER A 249 1.19 -2.34 5.66
C SER A 249 0.77 -2.86 7.04
N TYR A 250 1.60 -2.70 8.07
CA TYR A 250 1.24 -3.09 9.45
C TYR A 250 0.56 -1.98 10.26
N THR A 251 0.17 -0.88 9.62
CA THR A 251 -0.62 0.18 10.24
C THR A 251 -2.07 0.06 9.80
N LEU A 252 -2.99 0.07 10.75
CA LEU A 252 -4.42 0.16 10.46
C LEU A 252 -4.71 1.47 9.72
N ASN A 253 -5.10 1.39 8.44
CA ASN A 253 -5.42 2.57 7.63
C ASN A 253 -6.69 3.30 8.10
N ASP A 254 -7.61 2.59 8.78
CA ASP A 254 -8.90 3.10 9.28
C ASP A 254 -8.94 3.18 10.80
N TRP A 255 -7.87 3.71 11.42
CA TRP A 255 -7.84 3.81 12.87
C TRP A 255 -8.78 4.92 13.38
N LYS A 256 -9.55 4.56 14.43
CA LYS A 256 -10.29 5.51 15.27
C LYS A 256 -9.66 5.54 16.66
N GLU A 257 -9.59 6.72 17.27
CA GLU A 257 -9.20 6.83 18.67
C GLU A 257 -10.24 6.10 19.54
N VAL A 258 -9.78 5.10 20.29
CA VAL A 258 -10.60 4.29 21.18
C VAL A 258 -10.12 4.52 22.60
N SER A 259 -11.00 5.02 23.45
CA SER A 259 -10.74 5.16 24.89
C SER A 259 -11.22 3.95 25.67
N TRP A 260 -10.84 3.85 26.96
CA TRP A 260 -11.39 2.82 27.84
C TRP A 260 -12.91 2.86 27.96
N ASP A 261 -13.52 4.04 27.79
CA ASP A 261 -14.96 4.24 27.90
C ASP A 261 -15.72 3.81 26.62
N ASP A 262 -15.00 3.66 25.51
CA ASP A 262 -15.56 3.14 24.26
C ASP A 262 -15.54 1.59 24.21
N VAL A 263 -15.02 0.94 25.25
CA VAL A 263 -15.06 -0.52 25.44
C VAL A 263 -16.10 -0.82 26.48
N GLY A 264 -17.28 -1.34 26.10
CA GLY A 264 -18.36 -1.72 27.04
C GLY A 264 -18.01 -2.99 27.81
N GLY A 265 -18.36 -3.03 29.09
CA GLY A 265 -18.06 -4.15 29.97
C GLY A 265 -16.58 -4.40 30.18
N LEU A 266 -16.18 -5.67 30.27
CA LEU A 266 -14.80 -6.15 30.42
C LEU A 266 -14.06 -5.51 31.60
N SER A 267 -14.73 -5.21 32.71
CA SER A 267 -14.19 -4.45 33.85
C SER A 267 -12.92 -5.07 34.41
N GLU A 268 -12.88 -6.41 34.54
CA GLU A 268 -11.71 -7.13 35.05
C GLU A 268 -10.54 -7.09 34.04
N ALA A 269 -10.84 -7.32 32.74
CA ALA A 269 -9.83 -7.22 31.69
C ALA A 269 -9.22 -5.82 31.61
N LYS A 270 -10.05 -4.78 31.66
CA LYS A 270 -9.60 -3.38 31.70
C LYS A 270 -8.73 -3.11 32.92
N ARG A 271 -9.13 -3.61 34.12
CA ARG A 271 -8.36 -3.45 35.34
C ARG A 271 -6.98 -4.08 35.22
N ILE A 272 -6.91 -5.34 34.78
CA ILE A 272 -5.62 -6.05 34.60
C ILE A 272 -4.75 -5.32 33.58
N MET A 273 -5.31 -4.91 32.45
CA MET A 273 -4.54 -4.23 31.42
C MET A 273 -4.04 -2.84 31.85
N ARG A 274 -4.83 -2.08 32.62
CA ARG A 274 -4.34 -0.83 33.24
C ARG A 274 -3.20 -1.08 34.22
N GLU A 275 -3.29 -2.10 35.06
CA GLU A 275 -2.21 -2.47 35.99
C GLU A 275 -0.91 -2.81 35.27
N ILE A 276 -0.97 -3.53 34.17
CA ILE A 276 0.21 -3.93 33.41
C ILE A 276 0.87 -2.74 32.71
N ILE A 277 0.05 -1.80 32.21
CA ILE A 277 0.51 -0.73 31.32
C ILE A 277 0.81 0.55 32.09
N GLU A 278 -0.12 0.97 32.95
CA GLU A 278 -0.03 2.26 33.62
C GLU A 278 0.84 2.22 34.87
N TRP A 279 0.77 1.13 35.66
CA TRP A 279 1.49 1.04 36.94
C TRP A 279 3.01 1.07 36.84
N PRO A 280 3.68 0.43 35.86
CA PRO A 280 5.13 0.54 35.74
C PRO A 280 5.60 1.97 35.54
N HIS A 281 4.78 2.81 34.93
CA HIS A 281 5.06 4.23 34.73
C HIS A 281 4.66 5.06 35.95
N GLN A 282 3.44 4.90 36.46
CA GLN A 282 2.90 5.67 37.57
C GLN A 282 3.61 5.38 38.90
N PHE A 283 3.94 4.12 39.13
CA PHE A 283 4.52 3.63 40.39
C PHE A 283 5.94 3.11 40.21
N LYS A 284 6.76 3.77 39.40
CA LYS A 284 8.14 3.39 39.11
C LYS A 284 8.97 3.10 40.37
N LYS A 285 8.85 3.96 41.38
CA LYS A 285 9.55 3.79 42.69
C LYS A 285 9.17 2.48 43.38
N PHE A 286 7.90 2.05 43.29
CA PHE A 286 7.48 0.79 43.90
C PHE A 286 8.00 -0.41 43.09
N TYR A 287 8.01 -0.32 41.77
CA TYR A 287 8.57 -1.36 40.91
C TYR A 287 10.08 -1.56 41.21
N GLU A 288 10.82 -0.49 41.37
CA GLU A 288 12.23 -0.52 41.74
C GLU A 288 12.42 -1.11 43.15
N PHE A 289 11.66 -0.65 44.15
CA PHE A 289 11.73 -1.12 45.53
C PHE A 289 11.43 -2.62 45.66
N TYR A 290 10.35 -3.09 45.02
CA TYR A 290 9.94 -4.51 45.02
C TYR A 290 10.69 -5.34 43.97
N ARG A 291 11.60 -4.75 43.21
CA ARG A 291 12.34 -5.40 42.10
C ARG A 291 11.41 -6.10 41.11
N LYS A 292 10.21 -5.56 40.91
CA LYS A 292 9.21 -6.08 39.99
C LYS A 292 9.54 -5.60 38.57
N LYS A 293 9.69 -6.56 37.62
CA LYS A 293 9.89 -6.24 36.20
C LYS A 293 8.56 -5.94 35.54
N PRO A 294 8.51 -5.02 34.57
CA PRO A 294 7.33 -4.85 33.71
C PRO A 294 6.99 -6.13 32.95
N VAL A 295 5.72 -6.35 32.69
CA VAL A 295 5.22 -7.47 31.91
C VAL A 295 5.67 -7.34 30.46
N LYS A 296 6.15 -8.43 29.86
CA LYS A 296 6.63 -8.47 28.48
C LYS A 296 5.51 -8.75 27.49
N GLY A 297 4.52 -9.56 27.89
CA GLY A 297 3.43 -9.96 27.03
C GLY A 297 2.17 -10.32 27.77
N ALA A 298 1.03 -10.10 27.11
CA ALA A 298 -0.28 -10.54 27.58
C ALA A 298 -1.03 -11.28 26.47
N LEU A 299 -1.80 -12.31 26.86
CA LEU A 299 -2.69 -13.07 26.00
C LEU A 299 -4.13 -12.65 26.27
N LEU A 300 -4.83 -12.13 25.26
CA LEU A 300 -6.26 -11.88 25.25
C LEU A 300 -6.93 -13.06 24.57
N PHE A 301 -7.68 -13.85 25.30
CA PHE A 301 -8.32 -15.05 24.73
C PHE A 301 -9.79 -15.15 25.10
N GLY A 302 -10.59 -15.74 24.24
CA GLY A 302 -12.03 -15.89 24.46
C GLY A 302 -12.83 -15.82 23.15
N PRO A 303 -14.15 -15.88 23.21
CA PRO A 303 -15.03 -15.96 22.05
C PRO A 303 -14.82 -14.83 21.03
N PRO A 304 -15.07 -15.07 19.73
CA PRO A 304 -14.98 -14.05 18.69
C PRO A 304 -16.01 -12.93 18.90
N GLY A 305 -15.67 -11.71 18.45
CA GLY A 305 -16.57 -10.55 18.51
C GLY A 305 -16.76 -9.94 19.90
N CYS A 306 -16.00 -10.39 20.93
CA CYS A 306 -16.10 -9.88 22.31
C CYS A 306 -15.17 -8.71 22.62
N GLY A 307 -14.53 -8.08 21.60
CA GLY A 307 -13.81 -6.82 21.77
C GLY A 307 -12.31 -6.93 22.05
N LYS A 308 -11.63 -8.07 21.77
CA LYS A 308 -10.19 -8.23 21.95
C LYS A 308 -9.36 -7.16 21.22
N THR A 309 -9.63 -6.95 19.95
CA THR A 309 -8.95 -5.94 19.12
C THR A 309 -9.30 -4.52 19.57
N LEU A 310 -10.55 -4.27 19.98
CA LEU A 310 -10.98 -2.97 20.49
C LEU A 310 -10.26 -2.63 21.80
N LEU A 311 -10.08 -3.62 22.68
CA LEU A 311 -9.31 -3.47 23.93
C LEU A 311 -7.85 -3.14 23.64
N ALA A 312 -7.23 -3.78 22.63
CA ALA A 312 -5.85 -3.48 22.22
C ALA A 312 -5.72 -2.03 21.72
N MET A 313 -6.69 -1.53 20.96
CA MET A 313 -6.71 -0.12 20.52
C MET A 313 -6.83 0.86 21.70
N ALA A 314 -7.69 0.56 22.69
CA ALA A 314 -7.80 1.38 23.90
C ALA A 314 -6.49 1.43 24.69
N ILE A 315 -5.74 0.33 24.73
CA ILE A 315 -4.41 0.26 25.33
C ILE A 315 -3.45 1.25 24.66
N VAL A 316 -3.41 1.28 23.34
CA VAL A 316 -2.52 2.19 22.59
C VAL A 316 -2.86 3.63 22.86
N THR A 317 -4.14 3.99 22.87
CA THR A 317 -4.62 5.33 23.23
C THR A 317 -4.21 5.70 24.66
N ALA A 318 -4.32 4.76 25.59
CA ALA A 318 -3.89 4.99 26.99
C ALA A 318 -2.39 5.24 27.09
N VAL A 319 -1.56 4.46 26.39
CA VAL A 319 -0.12 4.66 26.31
C VAL A 319 0.22 6.03 25.70
N ALA A 320 -0.43 6.41 24.61
CA ALA A 320 -0.23 7.71 23.99
C ALA A 320 -0.49 8.86 24.97
N LYS A 321 -1.61 8.82 25.67
CA LYS A 321 -1.99 9.82 26.68
C LYS A 321 -0.98 9.88 27.84
N MET A 322 -0.46 8.74 28.28
CA MET A 322 0.49 8.63 29.37
C MET A 322 1.85 9.28 29.04
N TYR A 323 2.26 9.21 27.78
CA TYR A 323 3.50 9.84 27.31
C TYR A 323 3.29 11.23 26.69
N GLY A 324 2.07 11.76 26.68
CA GLY A 324 1.74 13.09 26.14
C GLY A 324 1.89 13.19 24.61
N ILE A 325 1.68 12.08 23.92
CA ILE A 325 1.82 11.96 22.46
C ILE A 325 0.43 11.94 21.84
N ASP A 326 0.31 12.53 20.66
CA ASP A 326 -0.93 12.43 19.88
C ASP A 326 -1.27 10.97 19.59
N ALA A 327 -2.51 10.58 19.81
CA ALA A 327 -2.94 9.20 19.68
C ALA A 327 -2.74 8.66 18.25
N LYS A 328 -2.91 9.51 17.22
CA LYS A 328 -2.67 9.17 15.83
C LYS A 328 -1.19 8.91 15.54
N GLU A 329 -0.31 9.76 16.10
CA GLU A 329 1.14 9.58 15.97
C GLU A 329 1.61 8.32 16.69
N ALA A 330 1.09 8.03 17.89
CA ALA A 330 1.40 6.82 18.63
C ALA A 330 0.96 5.54 17.89
N MET A 331 -0.21 5.58 17.25
CA MET A 331 -0.69 4.47 16.41
C MET A 331 0.19 4.24 15.18
N GLN A 332 0.57 5.31 14.50
CA GLN A 332 1.39 5.20 13.28
C GLN A 332 2.81 4.75 13.58
N SER A 333 3.37 5.18 14.70
CA SER A 333 4.77 4.92 15.04
C SER A 333 4.98 3.74 15.98
N GLY A 334 4.12 3.59 16.99
CA GLY A 334 4.31 2.69 18.14
C GLY A 334 3.40 1.47 18.18
N PHE A 335 2.35 1.41 17.35
CA PHE A 335 1.46 0.26 17.27
C PHE A 335 1.75 -0.57 16.03
N ILE A 336 2.19 -1.79 16.24
CA ILE A 336 2.49 -2.75 15.19
C ILE A 336 1.36 -3.79 15.22
N TYR A 337 0.36 -3.60 14.34
CA TYR A 337 -0.77 -4.53 14.19
C TYR A 337 -0.47 -5.57 13.12
N VAL A 338 -0.67 -6.83 13.44
CA VAL A 338 -0.42 -7.94 12.52
C VAL A 338 -1.49 -9.00 12.71
N LYS A 339 -2.03 -9.53 11.61
CA LYS A 339 -2.84 -10.76 11.65
C LYS A 339 -1.95 -11.97 11.44
N GLY A 340 -2.13 -13.01 12.26
CA GLY A 340 -1.36 -14.25 12.17
C GLY A 340 -1.31 -14.86 10.76
N PRO A 341 -2.45 -15.04 10.07
CA PRO A 341 -2.48 -15.54 8.69
C PRO A 341 -1.68 -14.69 7.70
N GLU A 342 -1.77 -13.36 7.77
CA GLU A 342 -1.03 -12.46 6.88
C GLU A 342 0.49 -12.63 6.99
N LEU A 343 1.00 -12.88 8.20
CA LEU A 343 2.41 -13.18 8.42
C LEU A 343 2.84 -14.48 7.77
N LEU A 344 1.96 -15.46 7.66
CA LEU A 344 2.26 -16.74 7.01
C LEU A 344 2.21 -16.64 5.48
N GLU A 345 1.19 -15.97 4.93
CA GLU A 345 0.95 -15.88 3.48
C GLU A 345 1.95 -14.98 2.76
N MET A 346 2.27 -13.81 3.32
CA MET A 346 3.18 -12.83 2.71
C MET A 346 4.63 -13.34 2.61
N TRP A 347 4.99 -14.39 3.37
CA TRP A 347 6.37 -14.79 3.58
C TRP A 347 6.59 -16.30 3.47
N LEU A 348 5.94 -16.96 2.52
CA LEU A 348 6.22 -18.35 2.19
C LEU A 348 7.74 -18.57 2.06
N GLY A 349 8.37 -19.14 3.12
CA GLY A 349 9.81 -19.34 3.26
C GLY A 349 10.59 -18.26 4.04
N LYS A 350 9.95 -17.19 4.60
CA LYS A 350 10.61 -16.09 5.32
C LYS A 350 9.87 -15.61 6.57
N SER A 351 8.96 -16.40 7.13
CA SER A 351 8.18 -16.04 8.33
C SER A 351 9.07 -15.65 9.51
N GLU A 352 10.26 -16.23 9.63
CA GLU A 352 11.25 -15.89 10.66
C GLU A 352 11.79 -14.45 10.51
N GLU A 353 12.11 -14.03 9.27
CA GLU A 353 12.59 -12.66 9.01
C GLU A 353 11.49 -11.64 9.33
N ALA A 354 10.24 -11.95 9.03
CA ALA A 354 9.09 -11.11 9.35
C ALA A 354 8.97 -10.92 10.87
N ILE A 355 9.03 -12.01 11.66
CA ILE A 355 9.00 -11.92 13.13
C ILE A 355 10.15 -11.06 13.65
N ARG A 356 11.38 -11.31 13.21
CA ARG A 356 12.56 -10.51 13.63
C ARG A 356 12.40 -9.03 13.27
N SER A 357 11.79 -8.72 12.12
CA SER A 357 11.54 -7.35 11.69
C SER A 357 10.58 -6.61 12.62
N LEU A 358 9.51 -7.27 13.12
CA LEU A 358 8.58 -6.69 14.09
C LEU A 358 9.30 -6.26 15.36
N PHE A 359 10.13 -7.13 15.93
CA PHE A 359 10.90 -6.82 17.15
C PHE A 359 11.99 -5.78 16.91
N THR A 360 12.67 -5.80 15.76
CA THR A 360 13.66 -4.80 15.36
C THR A 360 13.02 -3.42 15.24
N ARG A 361 11.84 -3.34 14.63
CA ARG A 361 11.04 -2.12 14.51
C ARG A 361 10.63 -1.60 15.90
N ALA A 362 10.19 -2.47 16.80
CA ALA A 362 9.84 -2.11 18.17
C ALA A 362 11.05 -1.54 18.95
N LYS A 363 12.24 -2.14 18.79
CA LYS A 363 13.50 -1.62 19.37
C LYS A 363 13.84 -0.22 18.83
N ALA A 364 13.75 -0.05 17.50
CA ALA A 364 14.00 1.23 16.84
C ALA A 364 13.03 2.32 17.31
N HIS A 365 11.75 1.96 17.48
CA HIS A 365 10.71 2.85 17.99
C HIS A 365 11.05 3.36 19.40
N LYS A 366 11.36 2.46 20.35
CA LYS A 366 11.73 2.84 21.71
C LYS A 366 12.96 3.75 21.73
N LYS A 367 13.97 3.45 20.90
CA LYS A 367 15.19 4.28 20.79
C LYS A 367 14.89 5.69 20.28
N LYS A 368 13.92 5.81 19.36
CA LYS A 368 13.56 7.09 18.73
C LYS A 368 12.62 7.93 19.59
N TYR A 369 11.61 7.31 20.20
CA TYR A 369 10.51 8.00 20.87
C TYR A 369 10.54 7.89 22.40
N GLY A 370 11.38 7.02 22.97
CA GLY A 370 11.56 6.86 24.43
C GLY A 370 10.48 6.04 25.14
N PHE A 371 9.44 5.58 24.45
CA PHE A 371 8.38 4.74 25.01
C PHE A 371 8.26 3.39 24.29
N PRO A 372 7.70 2.35 24.95
CA PRO A 372 7.61 1.02 24.39
C PRO A 372 6.66 0.97 23.21
N ALA A 373 7.03 0.25 22.14
CA ALA A 373 6.10 -0.11 21.10
C ALA A 373 5.17 -1.23 21.58
N ILE A 374 3.96 -1.28 21.02
CA ILE A 374 2.99 -2.36 21.26
C ILE A 374 2.92 -3.20 19.98
N ILE A 375 3.30 -4.47 20.09
CA ILE A 375 3.13 -5.46 19.03
C ILE A 375 1.85 -6.22 19.32
N PHE A 376 0.82 -6.02 18.51
CA PHE A 376 -0.44 -6.72 18.63
C PHE A 376 -0.58 -7.75 17.51
N ILE A 377 -0.68 -9.02 17.88
CA ILE A 377 -0.86 -10.14 16.94
C ILE A 377 -2.27 -10.68 17.13
N ASP A 378 -3.13 -10.42 16.16
CA ASP A 378 -4.49 -10.97 16.12
C ASP A 378 -4.48 -12.35 15.43
N GLU A 379 -5.42 -13.20 15.81
CA GLU A 379 -5.47 -14.59 15.35
C GLU A 379 -4.12 -15.31 15.54
N ALA A 380 -3.55 -15.14 16.75
CA ALA A 380 -2.21 -15.64 17.07
C ALA A 380 -2.08 -17.17 16.93
N GLU A 381 -3.19 -17.89 16.98
CA GLU A 381 -3.27 -19.33 16.73
C GLU A 381 -2.80 -19.74 15.33
N ALA A 382 -2.89 -18.86 14.34
CA ALA A 382 -2.38 -19.17 13.01
C ALA A 382 -0.84 -19.26 13.00
N LEU A 383 -0.17 -18.39 13.78
CA LEU A 383 1.28 -18.27 13.81
C LEU A 383 1.94 -19.15 14.88
N LEU A 384 1.30 -19.31 16.04
CA LEU A 384 1.87 -19.85 17.27
C LEU A 384 1.22 -21.18 17.72
N ARG A 385 0.77 -21.99 16.77
CA ARG A 385 0.13 -23.29 17.01
C ARG A 385 1.12 -24.33 17.54
N LYS A 386 0.59 -25.31 18.29
CA LYS A 386 1.34 -26.51 18.72
C LYS A 386 1.93 -27.24 17.52
N ARG A 387 3.17 -27.67 17.65
CA ARG A 387 3.87 -28.44 16.60
C ARG A 387 3.17 -29.75 16.32
N GLY A 388 3.11 -30.14 15.04
CA GLY A 388 2.57 -31.43 14.60
C GLY A 388 1.05 -31.49 14.50
N SER A 389 0.35 -30.37 14.54
CA SER A 389 -1.12 -30.30 14.42
C SER A 389 -1.64 -29.97 13.03
N GLY A 390 -0.78 -29.79 12.01
CA GLY A 390 -1.17 -29.29 10.68
C GLY A 390 -0.36 -29.83 9.51
N ILE A 391 -0.73 -29.38 8.30
CA ILE A 391 -0.28 -29.87 6.99
C ILE A 391 1.11 -29.33 6.60
N SER A 392 1.70 -28.36 7.32
CA SER A 392 2.97 -27.70 7.00
C SER A 392 3.95 -27.73 8.17
N SER A 393 4.56 -28.92 8.41
CA SER A 393 5.47 -29.17 9.53
C SER A 393 6.73 -28.28 9.56
N ASP A 394 7.20 -27.79 8.42
CA ASP A 394 8.48 -27.04 8.34
C ASP A 394 8.33 -25.59 8.81
N ILE A 395 7.25 -24.90 8.49
CA ILE A 395 7.00 -23.52 8.92
C ILE A 395 6.73 -23.48 10.44
N GLU A 396 5.91 -24.40 10.96
CA GLU A 396 5.62 -24.51 12.39
C GLU A 396 6.88 -24.82 13.23
N SER A 397 7.85 -25.54 12.67
CA SER A 397 9.08 -25.94 13.37
C SER A 397 10.03 -24.79 13.65
N THR A 398 10.00 -23.70 12.87
CA THR A 398 10.96 -22.60 12.93
C THR A 398 10.34 -21.29 13.44
N THR A 399 9.05 -21.04 13.16
CA THR A 399 8.32 -19.81 13.51
C THR A 399 8.17 -19.63 15.02
N VAL A 400 7.65 -20.64 15.72
CA VAL A 400 7.48 -20.60 17.19
C VAL A 400 8.81 -20.40 17.93
N PRO A 401 9.89 -21.16 17.65
CA PRO A 401 11.20 -20.92 18.28
C PRO A 401 11.75 -19.53 18.02
N THR A 402 11.61 -18.99 16.80
CA THR A 402 12.06 -17.63 16.48
C THR A 402 11.28 -16.59 17.29
N PHE A 403 9.96 -16.69 17.36
CA PHE A 403 9.14 -15.81 18.19
C PHE A 403 9.56 -15.86 19.67
N LEU A 404 9.76 -17.06 20.20
CA LEU A 404 10.18 -17.27 21.59
C LEU A 404 11.58 -16.72 21.87
N SER A 405 12.49 -16.80 20.91
CA SER A 405 13.83 -16.22 21.00
C SER A 405 13.78 -14.70 21.07
N GLU A 406 12.98 -14.06 20.21
CA GLU A 406 12.80 -12.61 20.20
C GLU A 406 12.12 -12.12 21.50
N MET A 407 11.09 -12.85 21.99
CA MET A 407 10.47 -12.60 23.29
C MET A 407 11.47 -12.69 24.45
N GLY A 408 12.42 -13.64 24.39
CA GLY A 408 13.49 -13.78 25.40
C GLY A 408 14.39 -12.54 25.46
N GLY A 409 14.72 -11.95 24.33
CA GLY A 409 15.55 -10.73 24.21
C GLY A 409 14.83 -9.41 24.49
N MET A 410 13.56 -9.43 24.87
CA MET A 410 12.73 -8.22 25.00
C MET A 410 13.08 -7.29 26.18
N GLU A 411 13.86 -7.69 27.14
CA GLU A 411 14.29 -6.80 28.24
C GLU A 411 14.96 -5.52 27.72
N GLU A 412 15.71 -5.63 26.63
CA GLU A 412 16.36 -4.50 25.97
C GLU A 412 15.42 -3.72 25.04
N SER A 413 14.47 -4.41 24.37
CA SER A 413 13.57 -3.77 23.39
C SER A 413 12.49 -2.91 24.05
N GLY A 414 12.05 -3.27 25.27
CA GLY A 414 10.97 -2.58 25.99
C GLY A 414 9.64 -2.55 25.24
N ALA A 415 9.41 -3.48 24.33
CA ALA A 415 8.12 -3.63 23.66
C ALA A 415 7.14 -4.38 24.57
N LEU A 416 5.84 -4.16 24.36
CA LEU A 416 4.77 -4.98 24.93
C LEU A 416 4.16 -5.82 23.82
N VAL A 417 4.12 -7.14 23.98
CA VAL A 417 3.47 -8.04 23.03
C VAL A 417 2.07 -8.37 23.53
N LEU A 418 1.06 -8.08 22.73
CA LEU A 418 -0.32 -8.46 22.97
C LEU A 418 -0.71 -9.53 21.94
N LEU A 419 -1.04 -10.71 22.39
CA LEU A 419 -1.57 -11.78 21.57
C LEU A 419 -3.09 -11.85 21.73
N ALA A 420 -3.83 -11.93 20.63
CA ALA A 420 -5.25 -12.21 20.65
C ALA A 420 -5.56 -13.53 19.94
N THR A 421 -6.40 -14.36 20.54
CA THR A 421 -6.80 -15.65 19.97
C THR A 421 -8.23 -15.98 20.34
N ASN A 422 -8.92 -16.68 19.44
CA ASN A 422 -10.20 -17.32 19.72
C ASN A 422 -10.00 -18.76 20.25
N ARG A 423 -8.83 -19.35 20.02
CA ARG A 423 -8.50 -20.76 20.30
C ARG A 423 -7.20 -20.88 21.12
N ALA A 424 -7.27 -20.54 22.40
CA ALA A 424 -6.12 -20.65 23.30
C ALA A 424 -5.63 -22.11 23.49
N ASP A 425 -6.52 -23.09 23.29
CA ASP A 425 -6.26 -24.52 23.39
C ASP A 425 -5.25 -25.07 22.37
N ILE A 426 -5.15 -24.41 21.19
CA ILE A 426 -4.25 -24.84 20.12
C ILE A 426 -2.90 -24.11 20.10
N LEU A 427 -2.73 -23.07 20.93
CA LEU A 427 -1.44 -22.38 21.07
C LEU A 427 -0.36 -23.30 21.65
N ASP A 428 0.90 -23.09 21.20
CA ASP A 428 2.05 -23.80 21.79
C ASP A 428 2.20 -23.42 23.26
N PRO A 429 2.23 -24.39 24.20
CA PRO A 429 2.38 -24.13 25.61
C PRO A 429 3.64 -23.34 25.98
N ALA A 430 4.67 -23.39 25.15
CA ALA A 430 5.91 -22.63 25.37
C ALA A 430 5.72 -21.11 25.20
N VAL A 431 4.71 -20.68 24.45
CA VAL A 431 4.37 -19.26 24.25
C VAL A 431 3.76 -18.68 25.52
N VAL A 432 2.84 -19.43 26.13
CA VAL A 432 2.05 -19.00 27.29
C VAL A 432 2.70 -19.31 28.65
N ARG A 433 4.01 -19.66 28.67
CA ARG A 433 4.78 -19.87 29.89
C ARG A 433 5.21 -18.54 30.50
N ASP A 434 5.34 -18.54 31.84
CA ASP A 434 5.85 -17.40 32.61
C ASP A 434 7.25 -16.97 32.14
N GLY A 435 7.51 -15.67 32.15
CA GLY A 435 8.72 -15.05 31.61
C GLY A 435 8.64 -14.66 30.14
N ARG A 436 7.49 -14.93 29.47
CA ARG A 436 7.18 -14.57 28.09
C ARG A 436 5.83 -13.85 27.99
N VAL A 437 4.74 -14.62 27.93
CA VAL A 437 3.37 -14.10 28.02
C VAL A 437 2.86 -14.36 29.44
N ASP A 438 3.23 -13.42 30.33
CA ASP A 438 3.05 -13.61 31.78
C ASP A 438 1.59 -13.47 32.20
N VAL A 439 0.79 -12.70 31.47
CA VAL A 439 -0.58 -12.37 31.82
C VAL A 439 -1.54 -12.95 30.79
N LYS A 440 -2.56 -13.64 31.30
CA LYS A 440 -3.62 -14.27 30.52
C LYS A 440 -4.93 -13.64 30.92
N VAL A 441 -5.63 -13.01 29.98
CA VAL A 441 -6.87 -12.27 30.20
C VAL A 441 -7.98 -12.93 29.39
N TYR A 442 -8.92 -13.52 30.10
CA TYR A 442 -10.11 -14.08 29.46
C TYR A 442 -11.09 -12.95 29.11
N ILE A 443 -11.46 -12.87 27.86
CA ILE A 443 -12.44 -11.92 27.33
C ILE A 443 -13.77 -12.67 27.18
N SER A 444 -14.60 -12.56 28.21
CA SER A 444 -15.89 -13.25 28.26
C SER A 444 -16.94 -12.62 27.34
N ARG A 445 -17.98 -13.39 27.08
CA ARG A 445 -19.23 -12.84 26.51
C ARG A 445 -19.80 -11.77 27.43
N PRO A 446 -20.53 -10.77 26.89
CA PRO A 446 -21.19 -9.76 27.72
C PRO A 446 -22.20 -10.36 28.69
N THR A 447 -22.20 -9.85 29.91
CA THR A 447 -23.30 -10.03 30.88
C THR A 447 -24.44 -9.07 30.53
N LEU A 448 -25.58 -9.20 31.19
CA LEU A 448 -26.72 -8.29 31.03
C LEU A 448 -26.32 -6.83 31.22
N GLU A 449 -25.56 -6.54 32.27
CA GLU A 449 -25.06 -5.20 32.58
C GLU A 449 -24.11 -4.68 31.48
N SER A 450 -23.13 -5.51 31.12
CA SER A 450 -22.19 -5.18 30.04
C SER A 450 -22.88 -4.99 28.69
N ALA A 451 -23.93 -5.74 28.39
CA ALA A 451 -24.71 -5.56 27.17
C ALA A 451 -25.43 -4.21 27.16
N GLY A 452 -25.94 -3.73 28.29
CA GLY A 452 -26.48 -2.39 28.44
C GLY A 452 -25.44 -1.29 28.17
N GLU A 453 -24.21 -1.46 28.70
CA GLU A 453 -23.10 -0.52 28.40
C GLU A 453 -22.74 -0.53 26.89
N ILE A 454 -22.68 -1.71 26.26
CA ILE A 454 -22.38 -1.84 24.84
C ILE A 454 -23.47 -1.19 23.97
N PHE A 455 -24.75 -1.40 24.29
CA PHE A 455 -25.85 -0.69 23.63
C PHE A 455 -25.71 0.83 23.79
N ASN A 456 -25.40 1.30 24.99
CA ASN A 456 -25.21 2.72 25.28
C ASN A 456 -24.07 3.35 24.46
N ILE A 457 -22.98 2.59 24.22
CA ILE A 457 -21.88 3.02 23.36
C ILE A 457 -22.32 3.10 21.90
N HIS A 458 -22.98 2.08 21.37
CA HIS A 458 -23.40 2.06 19.97
C HIS A 458 -24.56 2.99 19.64
N LEU A 459 -25.36 3.38 20.63
CA LEU A 459 -26.39 4.40 20.50
C LEU A 459 -25.84 5.83 20.63
N LYS A 460 -24.55 6.00 20.93
CA LYS A 460 -23.93 7.34 21.02
C LYS A 460 -23.91 8.01 19.63
N GLY A 461 -24.58 9.16 19.55
CA GLY A 461 -24.69 9.93 18.30
C GLY A 461 -25.80 9.44 17.34
N VAL A 462 -26.53 8.40 17.70
CA VAL A 462 -27.69 7.93 16.95
C VAL A 462 -28.93 8.67 17.44
N PRO A 463 -29.75 9.29 16.56
CA PRO A 463 -30.97 9.98 16.97
C PRO A 463 -32.00 9.01 17.55
N LEU A 464 -32.49 9.30 18.76
CA LEU A 464 -33.59 8.59 19.38
C LEU A 464 -34.89 9.39 19.24
N ALA A 465 -36.02 8.70 19.30
CA ALA A 465 -37.33 9.36 19.30
C ALA A 465 -37.52 10.26 20.52
N ASP A 466 -38.33 11.29 20.36
CA ASP A 466 -38.57 12.31 21.40
C ASP A 466 -38.98 11.69 22.75
N GLY A 467 -38.35 12.18 23.81
CA GLY A 467 -38.61 11.74 25.19
C GLY A 467 -37.87 10.49 25.63
N LEU A 468 -37.14 9.82 24.74
CA LEU A 468 -36.35 8.66 25.10
C LEU A 468 -34.96 9.05 25.61
N LYS A 469 -34.55 8.45 26.73
CA LYS A 469 -33.18 8.56 27.23
C LYS A 469 -32.37 7.36 26.77
N LYS A 470 -31.17 7.60 26.30
CA LYS A 470 -30.28 6.58 25.78
C LYS A 470 -30.00 5.49 26.81
N GLU A 471 -29.79 5.87 28.06
CA GLU A 471 -29.52 4.97 29.19
C GLU A 471 -30.68 4.01 29.41
N ASP A 472 -31.93 4.52 29.43
CA ASP A 472 -33.13 3.70 29.67
C ASP A 472 -33.36 2.72 28.51
N VAL A 473 -33.23 3.19 27.27
CA VAL A 473 -33.37 2.39 26.04
C VAL A 473 -32.30 1.30 25.99
N SER A 474 -31.05 1.60 26.38
CA SER A 474 -29.94 0.63 26.39
C SER A 474 -30.19 -0.50 27.37
N VAL A 475 -30.72 -0.18 28.59
CA VAL A 475 -31.07 -1.17 29.60
C VAL A 475 -32.28 -2.02 29.15
N SER A 476 -33.28 -1.39 28.56
CA SER A 476 -34.47 -2.08 28.05
C SER A 476 -34.12 -3.05 26.92
N ALA A 477 -33.28 -2.62 25.95
CA ALA A 477 -32.80 -3.47 24.87
C ALA A 477 -31.95 -4.65 25.40
N ALA A 478 -31.10 -4.42 26.40
CA ALA A 478 -30.33 -5.50 27.02
C ALA A 478 -31.24 -6.51 27.73
N ASN A 479 -32.24 -6.04 28.47
CA ASN A 479 -33.23 -6.92 29.13
C ASN A 479 -33.99 -7.77 28.10
N LYS A 480 -34.41 -7.17 26.97
CA LYS A 480 -35.08 -7.91 25.90
C LYS A 480 -34.14 -8.96 25.28
N LEU A 481 -32.89 -8.59 24.98
CA LEU A 481 -31.88 -9.48 24.41
C LEU A 481 -31.58 -10.69 25.32
N PHE A 482 -31.63 -10.52 26.64
CA PHE A 482 -31.37 -11.53 27.64
C PHE A 482 -32.65 -12.29 28.12
N SER A 483 -33.80 -12.01 27.52
CA SER A 483 -35.07 -12.64 27.83
C SER A 483 -35.02 -14.16 27.63
N ASP A 484 -35.75 -14.88 28.48
CA ASP A 484 -35.93 -16.33 28.38
C ASP A 484 -36.84 -16.76 27.20
N GLU A 485 -37.41 -15.81 26.45
CA GLU A 485 -38.22 -16.07 25.26
C GLU A 485 -37.38 -16.68 24.10
N TYR A 486 -36.12 -16.31 23.99
CA TYR A 486 -35.26 -16.63 22.85
C TYR A 486 -34.50 -17.95 23.02
N LYS A 487 -35.23 -19.08 22.89
CA LYS A 487 -34.73 -20.44 23.10
C LYS A 487 -34.29 -21.09 21.77
N TYR A 488 -33.05 -21.57 21.71
CA TYR A 488 -32.52 -22.32 20.55
C TYR A 488 -32.61 -23.83 20.80
N TYR A 489 -32.15 -24.30 21.97
CA TYR A 489 -32.08 -25.73 22.30
C TYR A 489 -32.55 -25.98 23.73
N ALA A 490 -33.15 -27.17 23.94
CA ALA A 490 -33.36 -27.73 25.25
C ALA A 490 -32.33 -28.85 25.47
N VAL A 491 -31.49 -28.71 26.47
CA VAL A 491 -30.46 -29.69 26.84
C VAL A 491 -30.90 -30.45 28.07
N PHE A 492 -30.94 -31.77 27.98
CA PHE A 492 -31.31 -32.65 29.06
C PHE A 492 -30.07 -33.30 29.66
N ASP A 493 -29.87 -33.16 30.97
CA ASP A 493 -28.83 -33.88 31.70
C ASP A 493 -29.27 -35.32 31.94
N ARG A 494 -28.33 -36.27 31.80
CA ARG A 494 -28.59 -37.71 32.10
C ARG A 494 -28.98 -37.93 33.55
N LYS A 495 -28.47 -37.07 34.46
CA LYS A 495 -28.75 -37.13 35.91
C LYS A 495 -30.12 -36.55 36.27
N ASP A 496 -30.64 -35.63 35.44
CA ASP A 496 -31.98 -35.04 35.60
C ASP A 496 -32.67 -34.87 34.22
N ALA A 497 -33.17 -35.98 33.69
CA ALA A 497 -33.85 -35.99 32.39
C ALA A 497 -35.23 -35.30 32.39
N LYS A 498 -35.70 -34.81 33.56
CA LYS A 498 -37.02 -34.19 33.66
C LYS A 498 -37.00 -32.67 33.49
N THR A 499 -35.89 -32.02 33.81
CA THR A 499 -35.78 -30.56 33.81
C THR A 499 -34.80 -30.10 32.75
N PRO A 500 -35.26 -29.64 31.57
CA PRO A 500 -34.35 -29.17 30.55
C PRO A 500 -33.71 -27.85 30.95
N LYS A 501 -32.42 -27.72 30.66
CA LYS A 501 -31.70 -26.42 30.63
C LYS A 501 -31.78 -25.85 29.22
N TYR A 502 -32.10 -24.57 29.10
CA TYR A 502 -32.31 -23.95 27.80
C TYR A 502 -31.07 -23.19 27.34
N PHE A 503 -30.58 -23.49 26.14
CA PHE A 503 -29.62 -22.68 25.45
C PHE A 503 -30.35 -21.53 24.75
N LEU A 504 -30.02 -20.29 25.11
CA LEU A 504 -30.74 -19.07 24.78
C LEU A 504 -29.90 -18.13 23.94
N LEU A 505 -30.51 -17.10 23.33
CA LEU A 505 -29.82 -16.03 22.60
C LEU A 505 -28.70 -15.40 23.43
N ARG A 506 -28.93 -15.17 24.74
CA ARG A 506 -27.90 -14.60 25.64
C ARG A 506 -26.58 -15.37 25.68
N HIS A 507 -26.57 -16.66 25.36
CA HIS A 507 -25.37 -17.49 25.38
C HIS A 507 -24.50 -17.31 24.13
N ILE A 508 -25.03 -16.67 23.08
CA ILE A 508 -24.27 -16.34 21.86
C ILE A 508 -23.99 -14.84 21.72
N VAL A 509 -24.49 -14.01 22.61
CA VAL A 509 -24.33 -12.56 22.57
C VAL A 509 -22.84 -12.21 22.61
N ASN A 510 -22.45 -11.30 21.73
CA ASN A 510 -21.15 -10.67 21.71
C ASN A 510 -21.27 -9.19 21.28
N GLY A 511 -20.21 -8.41 21.38
CA GLY A 511 -20.23 -6.98 21.04
C GLY A 511 -20.65 -6.70 19.59
N ALA A 512 -20.22 -7.55 18.65
CA ALA A 512 -20.55 -7.41 17.24
C ALA A 512 -22.04 -7.65 16.97
N LEU A 513 -22.66 -8.61 17.67
CA LEU A 513 -24.09 -8.89 17.59
C LEU A 513 -24.92 -7.68 18.09
N ILE A 514 -24.50 -7.06 19.19
CA ILE A 514 -25.16 -5.86 19.73
C ILE A 514 -25.02 -4.69 18.75
N ALA A 515 -23.82 -4.45 18.20
CA ALA A 515 -23.60 -3.43 17.19
C ALA A 515 -24.50 -3.63 15.96
N GLY A 516 -24.56 -4.86 15.44
CA GLY A 516 -25.45 -5.22 14.33
C GLY A 516 -26.93 -5.10 14.65
N THR A 517 -27.33 -5.26 15.92
CA THR A 517 -28.70 -5.02 16.37
C THR A 517 -29.07 -3.54 16.30
N VAL A 518 -28.18 -2.65 16.73
CA VAL A 518 -28.38 -1.20 16.63
C VAL A 518 -28.47 -0.74 15.17
N ASP A 519 -27.61 -1.28 14.30
CA ASP A 519 -27.63 -1.00 12.87
C ASP A 519 -28.96 -1.43 12.21
N LYS A 520 -29.48 -2.61 12.56
CA LYS A 520 -30.80 -3.07 12.10
C LYS A 520 -31.92 -2.18 12.61
N ALA A 521 -31.88 -1.76 13.88
CA ALA A 521 -32.85 -0.83 14.43
C ALA A 521 -32.85 0.52 13.70
N THR A 522 -31.66 1.03 13.34
CA THR A 522 -31.54 2.21 12.47
C THR A 522 -32.20 1.97 11.11
N THR A 523 -32.01 0.79 10.51
CA THR A 523 -32.65 0.42 9.25
C THR A 523 -34.18 0.38 9.37
N PHE A 524 -34.74 -0.09 10.49
CA PHE A 524 -36.19 -0.07 10.73
C PHE A 524 -36.72 1.34 10.92
N ALA A 525 -36.01 2.21 11.64
CA ALA A 525 -36.36 3.61 11.77
C ALA A 525 -36.39 4.30 10.40
N ILE A 526 -35.35 4.10 9.57
CA ILE A 526 -35.29 4.64 8.19
C ILE A 526 -36.45 4.13 7.36
N ARG A 527 -36.76 2.84 7.40
CA ARG A 527 -37.89 2.27 6.64
C ARG A 527 -39.22 2.88 7.05
N ARG A 528 -39.48 3.00 8.34
CA ARG A 528 -40.67 3.64 8.88
C ARG A 528 -40.79 5.11 8.42
N ASP A 529 -39.68 5.86 8.53
CA ASP A 529 -39.68 7.28 8.20
C ASP A 529 -39.70 7.52 6.66
N SER A 530 -39.23 6.55 5.86
CA SER A 530 -39.29 6.62 4.40
C SER A 530 -40.70 6.51 3.81
N ASP A 531 -41.66 6.00 4.60
CA ASP A 531 -43.08 5.99 4.21
C ASP A 531 -43.70 7.41 4.29
N HIS A 532 -43.06 8.35 4.96
CA HIS A 532 -43.46 9.75 5.14
C HIS A 532 -42.31 10.72 4.84
N PRO A 533 -41.84 10.80 3.59
CA PRO A 533 -40.59 11.49 3.23
C PRO A 533 -40.64 13.02 3.45
N ASP A 534 -41.84 13.57 3.57
CA ASP A 534 -42.08 15.03 3.82
C ASP A 534 -42.01 15.43 5.31
N GLU A 535 -41.93 14.42 6.21
CA GLU A 535 -41.82 14.65 7.64
C GLU A 535 -40.35 14.60 8.10
N ASN A 536 -40.04 15.23 9.23
CA ASN A 536 -38.74 15.11 9.85
C ASN A 536 -38.53 13.70 10.39
N PRO A 537 -37.31 13.11 10.26
CA PRO A 537 -37.02 11.80 10.79
C PRO A 537 -37.36 11.67 12.29
N GLY A 538 -38.10 10.64 12.65
CA GLY A 538 -38.62 10.43 14.01
C GLY A 538 -37.64 9.81 15.00
N GLY A 539 -36.41 9.47 14.55
CA GLY A 539 -35.42 8.78 15.38
C GLY A 539 -35.76 7.31 15.71
N ILE A 540 -34.82 6.61 16.34
CA ILE A 540 -35.01 5.22 16.75
C ILE A 540 -35.98 5.16 17.93
N LYS A 541 -37.01 4.34 17.81
CA LYS A 541 -37.94 3.98 18.90
C LYS A 541 -37.45 2.73 19.61
N GLU A 542 -37.85 2.55 20.85
CA GLU A 542 -37.56 1.31 21.60
C GLU A 542 -38.05 0.07 20.85
N GLN A 543 -39.21 0.15 20.19
CA GLN A 543 -39.77 -0.94 19.39
C GLN A 543 -38.88 -1.35 18.22
N ASP A 544 -38.21 -0.39 17.58
CA ASP A 544 -37.28 -0.68 16.47
C ASP A 544 -36.09 -1.58 16.94
N LEU A 545 -35.65 -1.38 18.20
CA LEU A 545 -34.63 -2.23 18.83
C LEU A 545 -35.17 -3.62 19.17
N PHE A 546 -36.40 -3.70 19.66
CA PHE A 546 -37.03 -5.00 19.96
C PHE A 546 -37.24 -5.82 18.69
N ASP A 547 -37.74 -5.19 17.62
CA ASP A 547 -37.92 -5.84 16.32
C ASP A 547 -36.57 -6.28 15.73
N ALA A 548 -35.52 -5.48 15.94
CA ALA A 548 -34.16 -5.82 15.51
C ALA A 548 -33.64 -7.06 16.28
N ILE A 549 -33.90 -7.16 17.60
CA ILE A 549 -33.52 -8.32 18.42
C ILE A 549 -34.26 -9.57 17.94
N ASP A 550 -35.56 -9.46 17.65
CA ASP A 550 -36.37 -10.55 17.11
C ASP A 550 -35.84 -11.07 15.78
N VAL A 551 -35.43 -10.16 14.89
CA VAL A 551 -34.79 -10.51 13.60
C VAL A 551 -33.43 -11.16 13.81
N VAL A 552 -32.59 -10.64 14.72
CA VAL A 552 -31.30 -11.25 15.07
C VAL A 552 -31.51 -12.67 15.60
N PHE A 553 -32.46 -12.89 16.48
CA PHE A 553 -32.78 -14.22 16.97
C PHE A 553 -33.13 -15.16 15.81
N ARG A 554 -34.08 -14.78 14.94
CA ARG A 554 -34.51 -15.61 13.79
C ARG A 554 -33.36 -15.90 12.82
N GLN A 555 -32.49 -14.93 12.54
CA GLN A 555 -31.33 -15.11 11.66
C GLN A 555 -30.32 -16.12 12.22
N ASN A 556 -30.18 -16.19 13.54
CA ASN A 556 -29.25 -17.10 14.19
C ASN A 556 -29.82 -18.53 14.39
N ILE A 557 -31.13 -18.75 14.23
CA ILE A 557 -31.74 -20.09 14.34
C ILE A 557 -31.10 -21.11 13.38
N GLY A 558 -30.62 -20.66 12.21
CA GLY A 558 -30.05 -21.53 11.16
C GLY A 558 -28.54 -21.76 11.25
N LEU A 559 -27.85 -21.05 12.14
CA LEU A 559 -26.40 -21.09 12.23
C LEU A 559 -25.92 -22.22 13.16
N ASP A 560 -24.65 -22.57 13.01
CA ASP A 560 -23.95 -23.49 13.89
C ASP A 560 -23.61 -22.83 15.23
N HIS A 561 -23.91 -23.49 16.31
CA HIS A 561 -23.68 -23.04 17.68
C HIS A 561 -22.83 -24.04 18.48
N GLU A 562 -22.02 -24.87 17.83
CA GLU A 562 -21.26 -25.94 18.53
C GLU A 562 -20.38 -25.37 19.64
N GLU A 563 -19.60 -24.31 19.36
CA GLU A 563 -18.69 -23.72 20.33
C GLU A 563 -19.43 -23.05 21.51
N PRO A 564 -20.41 -22.15 21.30
CA PRO A 564 -21.18 -21.56 22.40
C PRO A 564 -22.02 -22.60 23.16
N LEU A 565 -22.51 -23.63 22.51
CA LEU A 565 -23.25 -24.70 23.13
C LEU A 565 -22.35 -25.56 24.02
N SER A 566 -21.14 -25.87 23.59
CA SER A 566 -20.15 -26.59 24.40
C SER A 566 -19.77 -25.78 25.64
N GLU A 567 -19.52 -24.47 25.49
CA GLU A 567 -19.26 -23.53 26.59
C GLU A 567 -20.45 -23.52 27.60
N PHE A 568 -21.68 -23.49 27.11
CA PHE A 568 -22.87 -23.55 27.94
C PHE A 568 -22.95 -24.87 28.72
N ILE A 569 -22.71 -26.01 28.08
CA ILE A 569 -22.74 -27.35 28.69
C ILE A 569 -21.71 -27.46 29.81
N GLU A 570 -20.47 -26.96 29.56
CA GLU A 570 -19.42 -26.95 30.58
C GLU A 570 -19.79 -26.06 31.78
N ASN A 571 -20.27 -24.84 31.52
CA ASN A 571 -20.63 -23.87 32.55
C ASN A 571 -21.80 -24.37 33.41
N GLU A 572 -22.77 -25.12 32.84
CA GLU A 572 -23.89 -25.71 33.55
C GLU A 572 -23.52 -27.03 34.26
N GLY A 573 -22.26 -27.49 34.13
CA GLY A 573 -21.76 -28.72 34.75
C GLY A 573 -22.42 -29.99 34.18
N ILE A 574 -22.87 -29.94 32.93
CA ILE A 574 -23.40 -31.09 32.22
C ILE A 574 -22.21 -31.87 31.64
N GLU A 575 -21.97 -33.08 32.12
CA GLU A 575 -20.95 -33.95 31.53
C GLU A 575 -21.37 -34.35 30.10
N ALA A 576 -20.48 -34.20 29.10
CA ALA A 576 -20.77 -34.55 27.71
C ALA A 576 -21.29 -36.00 27.55
N ALA A 577 -20.83 -36.93 28.40
CA ALA A 577 -21.38 -38.31 28.52
C ALA A 577 -22.81 -38.37 29.10
N GLY A 578 -23.32 -37.29 29.67
CA GLY A 578 -24.65 -37.14 30.23
C GLY A 578 -25.71 -36.52 29.33
N MET A 579 -25.37 -36.14 28.08
CA MET A 579 -26.35 -35.60 27.14
C MET A 579 -27.16 -36.71 26.48
N ASP A 580 -28.40 -36.91 26.95
CA ASP A 580 -29.32 -37.88 26.33
C ASP A 580 -30.11 -37.28 25.16
N LYS A 581 -30.41 -35.99 25.19
CA LYS A 581 -31.13 -35.27 24.11
C LYS A 581 -30.77 -33.80 24.09
N CYS A 582 -30.32 -33.29 22.92
CA CYS A 582 -30.41 -31.90 22.54
C CYS A 582 -31.55 -31.74 21.52
N VAL A 583 -32.65 -31.14 21.91
CA VAL A 583 -33.82 -30.95 21.05
C VAL A 583 -33.76 -29.55 20.49
N ASN A 584 -33.56 -29.44 19.17
CA ASN A 584 -33.63 -28.16 18.49
C ASN A 584 -35.08 -27.68 18.39
N LEU A 585 -35.40 -26.55 19.00
CA LEU A 585 -36.75 -25.98 19.03
C LEU A 585 -37.16 -25.30 17.70
N LYS A 586 -36.39 -25.44 16.64
CA LYS A 586 -36.72 -24.86 15.30
C LYS A 586 -38.12 -25.25 14.82
N SER A 587 -38.55 -26.48 15.09
CA SER A 587 -39.89 -26.98 14.69
C SER A 587 -41.07 -26.42 15.50
N ALA A 588 -40.80 -25.73 16.60
CA ALA A 588 -41.85 -25.12 17.42
C ALA A 588 -42.11 -23.65 17.09
N LEU A 589 -41.29 -23.05 16.24
CA LEU A 589 -41.32 -21.62 15.86
C LEU A 589 -41.74 -21.41 14.40
N SER A 590 -41.91 -22.46 13.60
CA SER A 590 -42.55 -22.46 12.28
C SER A 590 -44.05 -22.77 12.44
#